data_249052c76d1f6e3db2c0ad9f44f06e9c
#
_entry.id   249052c76d1f6e3db2c0ad9f44f06e9c
#
_cell.length_a   1.000
_cell.length_b   1.000
_cell.length_c   1.000
_cell.angle_alpha   90.00
_cell.angle_beta   90.00
_cell.angle_gamma   90.00
#
_symmetry.space_group_name_H-M   'P 1'
#
loop_
_entity.id
_entity.type
_entity.pdbx_description
1 polymer ?
#
loop_
_entity_poly.entity_id
_entity_poly.type
_entity_poly.pdbx_seq_one_letter_code
_entity_poly.pdbx_strand_id
1 'polypeptide(L)'
;FSLPAGRAFECFMFSPRELHDRTEAAALAWSALNIWPQVRRAIVAHRSILSPRECECIQLAFEGLTARQSAQRMQCTERTVNYHLANAMGKLKVDSKMAAVQRACWMGVV
;
A
#
# COMPACT_ATOMS: atom_id res chain seq x y z
N PHE A 1 0.38 16.12 2.20
CA PHE A 1 0.40 14.67 2.42
C PHE A 1 1.46 14.01 1.54
N SER A 2 2.25 13.15 2.13
CA SER A 2 3.30 12.43 1.42
C SER A 2 2.82 11.07 0.91
N LEU A 3 3.31 10.69 -0.25
CA LEU A 3 3.13 9.37 -0.84
C LEU A 3 4.48 8.64 -0.88
N PRO A 4 4.47 7.31 -0.99
CA PRO A 4 5.68 6.53 -1.18
C PRO A 4 6.49 6.99 -2.40
N ALA A 5 7.78 6.64 -2.42
CA ALA A 5 8.70 6.97 -3.49
C ALA A 5 8.90 8.49 -3.71
N GLY A 6 8.86 9.26 -2.63
CA GLY A 6 9.14 10.70 -2.67
C GLY A 6 8.09 11.55 -3.37
N ARG A 7 6.93 10.97 -3.68
CA ARG A 7 5.81 11.71 -4.26
C ARG A 7 5.04 12.49 -3.19
N ALA A 8 4.35 13.51 -3.61
CA ALA A 8 3.51 14.33 -2.74
C ALA A 8 2.08 14.43 -3.29
N PHE A 9 1.17 14.67 -2.39
CA PHE A 9 -0.24 14.89 -2.69
C PHE A 9 -0.73 16.09 -1.89
N GLU A 10 -1.39 17.01 -2.56
CA GLU A 10 -2.00 18.17 -1.93
C GLU A 10 -3.52 18.02 -1.96
N CYS A 11 -4.14 18.27 -0.81
CA CYS A 11 -5.58 18.21 -0.67
C CYS A 11 -6.13 19.63 -0.49
N PHE A 12 -7.03 20.02 -1.37
CA PHE A 12 -7.73 21.30 -1.30
C PHE A 12 -9.18 21.05 -0.91
N MET A 13 -9.62 21.71 0.14
CA MET A 13 -11.02 21.69 0.56
C MET A 13 -11.67 23.03 0.26
N PHE A 14 -12.81 22.97 -0.39
CA PHE A 14 -13.60 24.15 -0.73
C PHE A 14 -14.85 24.19 0.15
N SER A 15 -15.14 25.33 0.72
CA SER A 15 -16.33 25.55 1.54
C SER A 15 -17.19 26.62 0.89
N PRO A 16 -18.54 26.44 0.85
CA PRO A 16 -19.45 27.47 0.35
C PRO A 16 -19.59 28.67 1.31
N ARG A 17 -19.02 28.60 2.51
CA ARG A 17 -18.99 29.65 3.52
C ARG A 17 -17.58 29.84 4.07
N GLU A 18 -17.33 31.01 4.63
CA GLU A 18 -16.07 31.26 5.34
C GLU A 18 -16.02 30.48 6.65
N LEU A 19 -14.84 30.03 7.01
CA LEU A 19 -14.58 29.44 8.31
C LEU A 19 -14.32 30.55 9.32
N HIS A 20 -15.17 30.64 10.35
CA HIS A 20 -15.15 31.77 11.26
C HIS A 20 -14.20 31.64 12.44
N ASP A 21 -13.71 30.42 12.73
CA ASP A 21 -12.77 30.20 13.83
C ASP A 21 -11.72 29.12 13.52
N ARG A 22 -10.67 29.11 14.36
CA ARG A 22 -9.58 28.14 14.24
C ARG A 22 -10.01 26.71 14.64
N THR A 23 -10.99 26.58 15.51
CA THR A 23 -11.52 25.30 15.96
C THR A 23 -12.18 24.55 14.80
N GLU A 24 -12.97 25.25 13.99
CA GLU A 24 -13.61 24.67 12.82
C GLU A 24 -12.58 24.25 11.77
N ALA A 25 -11.58 25.08 11.48
CA ALA A 25 -10.49 24.76 10.59
C ALA A 25 -9.67 23.57 11.09
N ALA A 26 -9.37 23.51 12.38
CA ALA A 26 -8.65 22.40 13.01
C ALA A 26 -9.45 21.09 12.93
N ALA A 27 -10.77 21.13 13.13
CA ALA A 27 -11.65 19.97 13.00
C ALA A 27 -11.64 19.40 11.57
N LEU A 28 -11.67 20.25 10.55
CA LEU A 28 -11.57 19.83 9.16
C LEU A 28 -10.21 19.22 8.84
N ALA A 29 -9.12 19.83 9.30
CA ALA A 29 -7.77 19.31 9.12
C ALA A 29 -7.60 17.95 9.82
N TRP A 30 -8.13 17.80 11.02
CA TRP A 30 -8.12 16.53 11.76
C TRP A 30 -8.90 15.45 11.03
N SER A 31 -10.08 15.77 10.51
CA SER A 31 -10.89 14.84 9.70
C SER A 31 -10.13 14.39 8.46
N ALA A 32 -9.45 15.30 7.75
CA ALA A 32 -8.64 14.97 6.59
C ALA A 32 -7.48 14.03 6.96
N LEU A 33 -6.80 14.27 8.07
CA LEU A 33 -5.73 13.39 8.57
C LEU A 33 -6.25 12.00 8.94
N ASN A 34 -7.44 11.90 9.51
CA ASN A 34 -8.05 10.62 9.90
C ASN A 34 -8.44 9.75 8.70
N ILE A 35 -8.86 10.34 7.59
CA ILE A 35 -9.23 9.60 6.38
C ILE A 35 -8.03 9.34 5.46
N TRP A 36 -6.92 10.05 5.66
CA TRP A 36 -5.74 9.96 4.81
C TRP A 36 -5.21 8.54 4.62
N PRO A 37 -5.09 7.68 5.65
CA PRO A 37 -4.61 6.31 5.46
C PRO A 37 -5.46 5.51 4.47
N GLN A 38 -6.77 5.72 4.45
CA GLN A 38 -7.69 5.05 3.51
C GLN A 38 -7.51 5.59 2.10
N VAL A 39 -7.42 6.89 1.94
CA VAL A 39 -7.17 7.56 0.64
C VAL A 39 -5.82 7.13 0.09
N ARG A 40 -4.78 7.12 0.92
CA ARG A 40 -3.45 6.66 0.53
C ARG A 40 -3.46 5.23 0.01
N ARG A 41 -4.12 4.31 0.71
CA ARG A 41 -4.26 2.92 0.28
C ARG A 41 -4.97 2.82 -1.06
N ALA A 42 -6.05 3.56 -1.27
CA ALA A 42 -6.78 3.57 -2.54
C ALA A 42 -5.92 4.07 -3.69
N ILE A 43 -5.16 5.15 -3.50
CA ILE A 43 -4.24 5.70 -4.51
C ILE A 43 -3.15 4.69 -4.85
N VAL A 44 -2.54 4.06 -3.86
CA VAL A 44 -1.47 3.07 -4.05
C VAL A 44 -2.01 1.84 -4.77
N ALA A 45 -3.16 1.32 -4.34
CA ALA A 45 -3.80 0.16 -4.98
C ALA A 45 -4.14 0.43 -6.45
N HIS A 46 -4.68 1.60 -6.76
CA HIS A 46 -5.01 1.98 -8.14
C HIS A 46 -3.80 2.10 -9.05
N ARG A 47 -2.65 2.47 -8.50
CA ARG A 47 -1.39 2.65 -9.24
C ARG A 47 -0.43 1.47 -9.16
N SER A 48 -0.79 0.45 -8.40
CA SER A 48 0.04 -0.73 -8.26
C SER A 48 0.09 -1.53 -9.55
N ILE A 49 1.29 -1.94 -9.93
CA ILE A 49 1.50 -2.88 -11.03
C ILE A 49 1.28 -4.33 -10.61
N LEU A 50 1.16 -4.57 -9.30
CA LEU A 50 0.98 -5.90 -8.75
C LEU A 50 -0.51 -6.26 -8.69
N SER A 51 -0.83 -7.52 -8.95
CA SER A 51 -2.17 -8.05 -8.75
C SER A 51 -2.51 -8.15 -7.24
N PRO A 52 -3.79 -8.25 -6.85
CA PRO A 52 -4.16 -8.43 -5.45
C PRO A 52 -3.50 -9.64 -4.79
N ARG A 53 -3.38 -10.75 -5.49
CA ARG A 53 -2.74 -11.98 -4.99
C ARG A 53 -1.22 -11.81 -4.84
N GLU A 54 -0.59 -11.12 -5.75
CA GLU A 54 0.84 -10.77 -5.64
C GLU A 54 1.09 -9.85 -4.45
N CYS A 55 0.25 -8.84 -4.25
CA CYS A 55 0.32 -7.96 -3.08
C CYS A 55 0.16 -8.75 -1.78
N GLU A 56 -0.80 -9.68 -1.73
CA GLU A 56 -1.03 -10.55 -0.57
C GLU A 56 0.20 -11.40 -0.25
N CYS A 57 0.80 -12.01 -1.27
CA CYS A 57 2.03 -12.79 -1.09
C CYS A 57 3.20 -11.94 -0.54
N ILE A 58 3.38 -10.74 -1.07
CA ILE A 58 4.41 -9.81 -0.59
C ILE A 58 4.12 -9.35 0.84
N GLN A 59 2.86 -9.08 1.18
CA GLN A 59 2.45 -8.71 2.52
C GLN A 59 2.80 -9.81 3.54
N LEU A 60 2.46 -11.05 3.22
CA LEU A 60 2.77 -12.20 4.09
C LEU A 60 4.27 -12.42 4.23
N ALA A 61 5.02 -12.20 3.14
CA ALA A 61 6.48 -12.23 3.19
C ALA A 61 7.06 -11.11 4.06
N PHE A 62 6.50 -9.93 4.01
CA PHE A 62 6.86 -8.81 4.87
C PHE A 62 6.62 -9.13 6.35
N GLU A 63 5.53 -9.84 6.65
CA GLU A 63 5.22 -10.32 8.00
C GLU A 63 6.13 -11.46 8.48
N GLY A 64 7.03 -11.93 7.63
CA GLY A 64 8.01 -12.97 7.95
C GLY A 64 7.52 -14.41 7.73
N LEU A 65 6.39 -14.61 7.04
CA LEU A 65 5.88 -15.94 6.75
C LEU A 65 6.68 -16.61 5.64
N THR A 66 6.90 -17.93 5.80
CA THR A 66 7.43 -18.76 4.72
C THR A 66 6.40 -18.95 3.61
N ALA A 67 6.83 -19.42 2.44
CA ALA A 67 5.91 -19.74 1.34
C ALA A 67 4.85 -20.78 1.75
N ARG A 68 5.24 -21.77 2.57
CA ARG A 68 4.32 -22.77 3.10
C ARG A 68 3.28 -22.16 4.03
N GLN A 69 3.70 -21.30 4.95
CA GLN A 69 2.79 -20.60 5.87
C GLN A 69 1.87 -19.64 5.12
N SER A 70 2.40 -18.94 4.12
CA SER A 70 1.61 -18.07 3.24
C SER A 70 0.55 -18.86 2.49
N ALA A 71 0.91 -20.03 1.96
CA ALA A 71 -0.02 -20.92 1.27
C ALA A 71 -1.18 -21.34 2.16
N GLN A 72 -0.90 -21.68 3.40
CA GLN A 72 -1.93 -22.01 4.39
C GLN A 72 -2.86 -20.83 4.66
N ARG A 73 -2.30 -19.63 4.82
CA ARG A 73 -3.08 -18.40 5.06
C ARG A 73 -3.95 -18.03 3.87
N MET A 74 -3.44 -18.19 2.65
CA MET A 74 -4.13 -17.88 1.40
C MET A 74 -5.03 -19.00 0.89
N GLN A 75 -5.07 -20.14 1.56
CA GLN A 75 -5.82 -21.33 1.16
C GLN A 75 -5.45 -21.80 -0.26
N CYS A 76 -4.17 -21.85 -0.55
CA CYS A 76 -3.62 -22.31 -1.82
C CYS A 76 -2.40 -23.18 -1.61
N THR A 77 -1.74 -23.59 -2.69
CA THR A 77 -0.51 -24.39 -2.61
C THR A 77 0.73 -23.50 -2.49
N GLU A 78 1.81 -24.06 -1.93
CA GLU A 78 3.12 -23.40 -1.88
C GLU A 78 3.61 -23.03 -3.29
N ARG A 79 3.35 -23.90 -4.28
CA ARG A 79 3.66 -23.64 -5.69
C ARG A 79 2.97 -22.39 -6.21
N THR A 80 1.71 -22.19 -5.86
CA THR A 80 0.92 -21.01 -6.22
C THR A 80 1.50 -19.74 -5.60
N VAL A 81 1.90 -19.79 -4.32
CA VAL A 81 2.58 -18.67 -3.65
C VAL A 81 3.87 -18.32 -4.36
N ASN A 82 4.71 -19.32 -4.66
CA ASN A 82 5.97 -19.11 -5.39
C ASN A 82 5.74 -18.54 -6.78
N TYR A 83 4.69 -18.96 -7.46
CA TYR A 83 4.29 -18.39 -8.76
C TYR A 83 3.95 -16.90 -8.65
N HIS A 84 3.13 -16.51 -7.68
CA HIS A 84 2.79 -15.10 -7.46
C HIS A 84 4.01 -14.27 -7.04
N LEU A 85 4.88 -14.80 -6.21
CA LEU A 85 6.13 -14.13 -5.81
C LEU A 85 7.07 -13.92 -7.01
N ALA A 86 7.21 -14.94 -7.87
CA ALA A 86 8.03 -14.83 -9.07
C ALA A 86 7.48 -13.74 -10.02
N ASN A 87 6.17 -13.69 -10.22
CA ASN A 87 5.53 -12.66 -11.03
C ASN A 87 5.73 -11.26 -10.42
N ALA A 88 5.58 -11.14 -9.11
CA ALA A 88 5.82 -9.88 -8.41
C ALA A 88 7.28 -9.42 -8.56
N MET A 89 8.23 -10.34 -8.40
CA MET A 89 9.67 -10.03 -8.59
C MET A 89 9.94 -9.55 -10.02
N GLY A 90 9.36 -10.18 -11.01
CA GLY A 90 9.48 -9.77 -12.42
C GLY A 90 8.93 -8.36 -12.67
N LYS A 91 7.76 -8.06 -12.13
CA LYS A 91 7.13 -6.74 -12.24
C LYS A 91 7.91 -5.65 -11.51
N LEU A 92 8.48 -5.98 -10.35
CA LEU A 92 9.28 -5.07 -9.54
C LEU A 92 10.74 -4.97 -10.03
N LYS A 93 11.13 -5.81 -11.00
CA LYS A 93 12.50 -5.86 -11.58
C LYS A 93 13.55 -6.10 -10.50
N VAL A 94 13.34 -7.11 -9.69
CA VAL A 94 14.23 -7.55 -8.61
C VAL A 94 14.48 -9.05 -8.70
N ASP A 95 15.59 -9.52 -8.12
CA ASP A 95 16.06 -10.90 -8.25
C ASP A 95 15.82 -11.76 -7.01
N SER A 96 15.31 -11.18 -5.93
CA SER A 96 15.08 -11.91 -4.69
C SER A 96 13.76 -11.53 -4.03
N LYS A 97 13.22 -12.46 -3.23
CA LYS A 97 12.03 -12.23 -2.41
C LYS A 97 12.22 -11.04 -1.47
N MET A 98 13.37 -10.93 -0.81
CA MET A 98 13.66 -9.84 0.12
C MET A 98 13.71 -8.49 -0.60
N ALA A 99 14.34 -8.43 -1.77
CA ALA A 99 14.38 -7.22 -2.59
C ALA A 99 12.97 -6.82 -3.06
N ALA A 100 12.11 -7.79 -3.37
CA ALA A 100 10.71 -7.54 -3.71
C ALA A 100 9.94 -6.91 -2.54
N VAL A 101 10.13 -7.44 -1.33
CA VAL A 101 9.52 -6.89 -0.11
C VAL A 101 10.00 -5.46 0.14
N GLN A 102 11.32 -5.21 0.07
CA GLN A 102 11.87 -3.87 0.25
C GLN A 102 11.31 -2.87 -0.76
N ARG A 103 11.23 -3.27 -2.02
CA ARG A 103 10.71 -2.41 -3.08
C ARG A 103 9.21 -2.13 -2.90
N ALA A 104 8.45 -3.13 -2.52
CA ALA A 104 7.03 -2.98 -2.20
C ALA A 104 6.81 -2.06 -1.01
N CYS A 105 7.62 -2.15 0.04
CA CYS A 105 7.60 -1.22 1.16
C CYS A 105 7.87 0.21 0.70
N TRP A 106 8.92 0.40 -0.10
CA TRP A 106 9.28 1.72 -0.61
C TRP A 106 8.18 2.32 -1.49
N MET A 107 7.48 1.49 -2.25
CA MET A 107 6.34 1.89 -3.07
C MET A 107 5.04 2.06 -2.26
N GLY A 108 5.01 1.63 -1.00
CA GLY A 108 3.85 1.71 -0.12
C GLY A 108 2.78 0.66 -0.41
N VAL A 109 3.12 -0.43 -1.07
CA VAL A 109 2.21 -1.55 -1.35
C VAL A 109 1.94 -2.37 -0.09
N VAL A 110 2.92 -2.42 0.79
CA VAL A 110 2.83 -3.12 2.07
C VAL A 110 3.09 -2.21 3.25
#